data_1271f28e904dae2a25b1f7186807f28d
#
_entry.id   1271f28e904dae2a25b1f7186807f28d
#
_cell.length_a   1.000
_cell.length_b   1.000
_cell.length_c   1.000
_cell.angle_alpha   90.00
_cell.angle_beta   90.00
_cell.angle_gamma   90.00
#
_symmetry.space_group_name_H-M   'P 1'
#
loop_
_entity.id
_entity.type
_entity.pdbx_description
1 polymer ?
#
loop_
_entity_poly.entity_id
_entity_poly.type
_entity_poly.pdbx_seq_one_letter_code
_entity_poly.pdbx_strand_id
1 'polypeptide(L)'
;MVVTGATSGIGLVTARMAAKRGARLVLAARNEEALGKLCHELSNSGTQCYYVVADVGREEQVRRIAAEALSAFGSFDTWVNNAATSIYGKLEDVPTEDQRRLFETNFWGVVYGSLIAVRTLRIHGGALINIGSTLSDRAIPLQGIYCASKHAVKGFTDALRTELEADDAPVSVSLIKPAAIDTPYKEHARNYLDVEPENPPPVYAPEAVAETVLYCAENPVRDVFVGAAAKAHSVAGKFAPRIFDKIMETTFMGQTRSGEPAQPHVLENLYEPHDNRLQERGTYGWPVFEHSLYTKASLHPAITTAVATGAALAVAGLTYSWLRRPSTSIEKH
;
A
#
# COMPACT_ATOMS: atom_id res chain seq x y z
N MET A 1 -5.86 11.95 12.35
CA MET A 1 -5.61 10.74 11.51
C MET A 1 -5.13 9.58 12.39
N VAL A 2 -5.64 8.38 12.15
CA VAL A 2 -5.20 7.12 12.79
C VAL A 2 -4.42 6.29 11.76
N VAL A 3 -3.25 5.74 12.15
CA VAL A 3 -2.42 4.89 11.28
C VAL A 3 -2.03 3.61 12.01
N THR A 4 -2.40 2.44 11.46
CA THR A 4 -1.99 1.14 11.99
C THR A 4 -0.72 0.64 11.29
N GLY A 5 0.13 -0.13 11.98
CA GLY A 5 1.43 -0.56 11.47
C GLY A 5 2.39 0.62 11.23
N ALA A 6 2.40 1.59 12.16
CA ALA A 6 3.06 2.87 11.99
C ALA A 6 4.59 2.85 12.21
N THR A 7 5.18 1.74 12.66
CA THR A 7 6.58 1.69 13.11
C THR A 7 7.60 1.30 12.02
N SER A 8 7.13 0.96 10.81
CA SER A 8 8.03 0.62 9.69
C SER A 8 7.39 0.90 8.33
N GLY A 9 8.22 0.96 7.30
CA GLY A 9 7.82 1.02 5.89
C GLY A 9 6.76 2.09 5.58
N ILE A 10 5.70 1.70 4.87
CA ILE A 10 4.63 2.60 4.41
C ILE A 10 3.97 3.35 5.57
N GLY A 11 3.67 2.66 6.70
CA GLY A 11 3.00 3.28 7.84
C GLY A 11 3.86 4.36 8.50
N LEU A 12 5.15 4.12 8.65
CA LEU A 12 6.12 5.07 9.20
C LEU A 12 6.26 6.30 8.31
N VAL A 13 6.45 6.09 7.01
CA VAL A 13 6.55 7.21 6.05
C VAL A 13 5.25 8.01 6.01
N THR A 14 4.10 7.33 6.04
CA THR A 14 2.78 7.99 6.09
C THR A 14 2.65 8.86 7.34
N ALA A 15 3.03 8.34 8.52
CA ALA A 15 2.97 9.10 9.78
C ALA A 15 3.86 10.35 9.73
N ARG A 16 5.11 10.21 9.27
CA ARG A 16 6.06 11.32 9.12
C ARG A 16 5.58 12.38 8.11
N MET A 17 5.05 11.95 6.98
CA MET A 17 4.52 12.86 5.96
C MET A 17 3.23 13.56 6.40
N ALA A 18 2.34 12.86 7.10
CA ALA A 18 1.13 13.42 7.68
C ALA A 18 1.47 14.49 8.75
N ALA A 19 2.45 14.20 9.61
CA ALA A 19 2.96 15.15 10.61
C ALA A 19 3.48 16.44 9.96
N LYS A 20 4.27 16.33 8.89
CA LYS A 20 4.77 17.49 8.10
C LYS A 20 3.65 18.33 7.49
N ARG A 21 2.47 17.74 7.25
CA ARG A 21 1.26 18.45 6.78
C ARG A 21 0.38 18.99 7.93
N GLY A 22 0.83 18.88 9.19
CA GLY A 22 0.12 19.38 10.36
C GLY A 22 -1.00 18.46 10.88
N ALA A 23 -1.02 17.19 10.49
CA ALA A 23 -1.99 16.23 10.99
C ALA A 23 -1.74 15.90 12.47
N ARG A 24 -2.81 15.79 13.27
CA ARG A 24 -2.79 15.19 14.61
C ARG A 24 -2.86 13.68 14.46
N LEU A 25 -2.01 12.92 15.18
CA LEU A 25 -1.79 11.51 14.92
C LEU A 25 -2.10 10.62 16.11
N VAL A 26 -2.77 9.50 15.84
CA VAL A 26 -2.79 8.33 16.72
C VAL A 26 -2.15 7.17 15.96
N LEU A 27 -1.04 6.68 16.47
CA LEU A 27 -0.22 5.64 15.84
C LEU A 27 -0.40 4.31 16.56
N ALA A 28 -0.59 3.24 15.83
CA ALA A 28 -0.76 1.92 16.41
C ALA A 28 0.21 0.91 15.80
N ALA A 29 0.85 0.12 16.65
CA ALA A 29 1.68 -1.02 16.31
C ALA A 29 1.84 -1.92 17.54
N ARG A 30 2.55 -3.05 17.40
CA ARG A 30 2.79 -3.97 18.51
C ARG A 30 4.04 -3.62 19.32
N ASN A 31 5.01 -2.94 18.73
CA ASN A 31 6.27 -2.57 19.37
C ASN A 31 6.14 -1.23 20.09
N GLU A 32 6.08 -1.25 21.42
CA GLU A 32 5.93 -0.07 22.28
C GLU A 32 7.14 0.87 22.20
N GLU A 33 8.36 0.31 22.21
CA GLU A 33 9.58 1.10 22.14
C GLU A 33 9.67 1.91 20.84
N ALA A 34 9.36 1.26 19.71
CA ALA A 34 9.34 1.91 18.41
C ALA A 34 8.25 3.00 18.31
N LEU A 35 7.05 2.74 18.85
CA LEU A 35 5.98 3.73 18.93
C LEU A 35 6.37 4.94 19.77
N GLY A 36 6.96 4.70 20.94
CA GLY A 36 7.45 5.76 21.84
C GLY A 36 8.51 6.63 21.18
N LYS A 37 9.50 6.02 20.51
CA LYS A 37 10.53 6.74 19.74
C LYS A 37 9.89 7.61 18.63
N LEU A 38 8.97 7.05 17.86
CA LEU A 38 8.31 7.77 16.77
C LEU A 38 7.45 8.93 17.29
N CYS A 39 6.62 8.69 18.30
CA CYS A 39 5.82 9.78 18.86
C CYS A 39 6.68 10.89 19.49
N HIS A 40 7.79 10.53 20.13
CA HIS A 40 8.75 11.52 20.65
C HIS A 40 9.38 12.34 19.51
N GLU A 41 9.83 11.70 18.42
CA GLU A 41 10.36 12.34 17.22
C GLU A 41 9.36 13.36 16.66
N LEU A 42 8.10 12.94 16.47
CA LEU A 42 7.05 13.77 15.86
C LEU A 42 6.62 14.91 16.80
N SER A 43 6.56 14.67 18.11
CA SER A 43 6.20 15.69 19.09
C SER A 43 7.27 16.77 19.21
N ASN A 44 8.54 16.41 19.11
CA ASN A 44 9.65 17.38 19.07
C ASN A 44 9.59 18.28 17.81
N SER A 45 8.92 17.82 16.75
CA SER A 45 8.65 18.60 15.54
C SER A 45 7.33 19.41 15.61
N GLY A 46 6.67 19.44 16.79
CA GLY A 46 5.43 20.19 17.02
C GLY A 46 4.14 19.44 16.67
N THR A 47 4.19 18.15 16.34
CA THR A 47 3.01 17.35 16.01
C THR A 47 2.35 16.80 17.29
N GLN A 48 1.04 16.93 17.42
CA GLN A 48 0.28 16.22 18.44
C GLN A 48 0.21 14.72 18.09
N CYS A 49 0.97 13.90 18.81
CA CYS A 49 1.09 12.47 18.55
C CYS A 49 0.80 11.65 19.81
N TYR A 50 -0.12 10.72 19.68
CA TYR A 50 -0.41 9.68 20.68
C TYR A 50 -0.18 8.30 20.07
N TYR A 51 0.04 7.28 20.90
CA TYR A 51 0.19 5.93 20.40
C TYR A 51 -0.56 4.90 21.24
N VAL A 52 -0.89 3.79 20.60
CA VAL A 52 -1.53 2.62 21.24
C VAL A 52 -0.77 1.36 20.84
N VAL A 53 -0.30 0.62 21.83
CA VAL A 53 0.25 -0.72 21.62
C VAL A 53 -0.90 -1.66 21.32
N ALA A 54 -0.98 -2.17 20.10
CA ALA A 54 -2.09 -2.98 19.63
C ALA A 54 -1.68 -4.00 18.58
N ASP A 55 -2.18 -5.23 18.72
CA ASP A 55 -2.28 -6.24 17.67
C ASP A 55 -3.63 -6.04 16.96
N VAL A 56 -3.59 -5.67 15.68
CA VAL A 56 -4.81 -5.44 14.91
C VAL A 56 -5.64 -6.72 14.67
N GLY A 57 -5.03 -7.90 14.81
CA GLY A 57 -5.74 -9.18 14.79
C GLY A 57 -6.67 -9.41 15.99
N ARG A 58 -6.72 -8.48 16.96
CA ARG A 58 -7.56 -8.54 18.17
C ARG A 58 -8.50 -7.36 18.23
N GLU A 59 -9.80 -7.63 18.07
CA GLU A 59 -10.83 -6.58 17.97
C GLU A 59 -10.82 -5.61 19.15
N GLU A 60 -10.68 -6.12 20.38
CA GLU A 60 -10.66 -5.29 21.57
C GLU A 60 -9.47 -4.33 21.61
N GLN A 61 -8.34 -4.69 21.00
CA GLN A 61 -7.18 -3.82 20.91
C GLN A 61 -7.37 -2.74 19.83
N VAL A 62 -8.06 -3.06 18.73
CA VAL A 62 -8.46 -2.06 17.72
C VAL A 62 -9.49 -1.07 18.27
N ARG A 63 -10.41 -1.53 19.13
CA ARG A 63 -11.34 -0.63 19.84
C ARG A 63 -10.61 0.38 20.73
N ARG A 64 -9.50 -0.04 21.38
CA ARG A 64 -8.67 0.89 22.17
C ARG A 64 -8.01 1.96 21.32
N ILE A 65 -7.59 1.66 20.07
CA ILE A 65 -7.04 2.68 19.16
C ILE A 65 -8.08 3.79 18.89
N ALA A 66 -9.32 3.41 18.60
CA ALA A 66 -10.38 4.39 18.38
C ALA A 66 -10.72 5.17 19.66
N ALA A 67 -10.79 4.50 20.80
CA ALA A 67 -11.05 5.14 22.09
C ALA A 67 -9.98 6.18 22.44
N GLU A 68 -8.71 5.88 22.20
CA GLU A 68 -7.61 6.83 22.38
C GLU A 68 -7.74 8.04 21.46
N ALA A 69 -8.06 7.82 20.18
CA ALA A 69 -8.25 8.90 19.22
C ALA A 69 -9.40 9.84 19.62
N LEU A 70 -10.51 9.28 20.11
CA LEU A 70 -11.65 10.04 20.62
C LEU A 70 -11.30 10.79 21.91
N SER A 71 -10.57 10.16 22.83
CA SER A 71 -10.12 10.78 24.07
C SER A 71 -9.17 11.94 23.82
N ALA A 72 -8.19 11.74 22.94
CA ALA A 72 -7.15 12.73 22.66
C ALA A 72 -7.63 13.91 21.84
N PHE A 73 -8.53 13.67 20.88
CA PHE A 73 -8.89 14.66 19.85
C PHE A 73 -10.40 14.91 19.69
N GLY A 74 -11.25 14.20 20.41
CA GLY A 74 -12.70 14.28 20.31
C GLY A 74 -13.28 13.59 19.07
N SER A 75 -12.50 13.43 18.01
CA SER A 75 -12.87 12.75 16.77
C SER A 75 -11.62 12.40 15.94
N PHE A 76 -11.82 11.68 14.85
CA PHE A 76 -10.84 11.52 13.76
C PHE A 76 -11.56 11.58 12.42
N ASP A 77 -10.88 12.11 11.42
CA ASP A 77 -11.36 12.28 10.04
C ASP A 77 -10.76 11.26 9.06
N THR A 78 -9.70 10.58 9.46
CA THR A 78 -9.00 9.62 8.61
C THR A 78 -8.55 8.40 9.42
N TRP A 79 -8.85 7.20 8.87
CA TRP A 79 -8.38 5.93 9.43
C TRP A 79 -7.65 5.13 8.34
N VAL A 80 -6.39 4.74 8.61
CA VAL A 80 -5.56 3.98 7.69
C VAL A 80 -5.30 2.58 8.22
N ASN A 81 -5.90 1.57 7.60
CA ASN A 81 -5.59 0.17 7.83
C ASN A 81 -4.36 -0.21 6.98
N ASN A 82 -3.17 -0.09 7.58
CA ASN A 82 -1.92 -0.38 6.91
C ASN A 82 -1.18 -1.60 7.51
N ALA A 83 -1.41 -1.93 8.79
CA ALA A 83 -0.75 -3.08 9.42
C ALA A 83 -0.95 -4.37 8.62
N ALA A 84 0.15 -5.05 8.31
CA ALA A 84 0.15 -6.31 7.59
C ALA A 84 1.44 -7.09 7.87
N THR A 85 1.40 -8.40 7.59
CA THR A 85 2.54 -9.32 7.63
C THR A 85 2.55 -10.20 6.40
N SER A 86 3.64 -10.93 6.14
CA SER A 86 3.79 -11.82 5.00
C SER A 86 4.41 -13.15 5.37
N ILE A 87 4.18 -14.14 4.50
CA ILE A 87 4.80 -15.44 4.53
C ILE A 87 5.26 -15.79 3.12
N TYR A 88 6.50 -16.24 2.98
CA TYR A 88 7.04 -16.83 1.77
C TYR A 88 7.12 -18.35 1.94
N GLY A 89 6.57 -19.10 1.00
CA GLY A 89 6.58 -20.57 0.98
C GLY A 89 5.54 -21.11 0.01
N LYS A 90 5.67 -22.38 -0.37
CA LYS A 90 4.59 -23.08 -1.06
C LYS A 90 3.42 -23.25 -0.10
N LEU A 91 2.19 -23.23 -0.61
CA LEU A 91 0.98 -23.36 0.22
C LEU A 91 0.97 -24.64 1.08
N GLU A 92 1.50 -25.73 0.54
CA GLU A 92 1.59 -27.03 1.24
C GLU A 92 2.65 -27.06 2.35
N ASP A 93 3.70 -26.22 2.26
CA ASP A 93 4.80 -26.16 3.21
C ASP A 93 4.52 -25.23 4.40
N VAL A 94 3.56 -24.31 4.26
CA VAL A 94 3.21 -23.34 5.31
C VAL A 94 2.20 -23.96 6.29
N PRO A 95 2.51 -24.05 7.59
CA PRO A 95 1.58 -24.55 8.59
C PRO A 95 0.25 -23.78 8.60
N THR A 96 -0.87 -24.49 8.77
CA THR A 96 -2.21 -23.89 8.78
C THR A 96 -2.35 -22.83 9.90
N GLU A 97 -1.67 -23.00 11.02
CA GLU A 97 -1.65 -22.06 12.12
C GLU A 97 -1.08 -20.69 11.67
N ASP A 98 0.06 -20.71 10.97
CA ASP A 98 0.68 -19.48 10.45
C ASP A 98 -0.17 -18.82 9.37
N GLN A 99 -0.83 -19.63 8.53
CA GLN A 99 -1.78 -19.12 7.55
C GLN A 99 -2.96 -18.40 8.24
N ARG A 100 -3.50 -18.96 9.32
CA ARG A 100 -4.56 -18.33 10.14
C ARG A 100 -4.06 -17.04 10.79
N ARG A 101 -2.86 -17.08 11.40
CA ARG A 101 -2.27 -15.92 12.03
C ARG A 101 -2.06 -14.75 11.05
N LEU A 102 -1.62 -15.03 9.82
CA LEU A 102 -1.53 -14.02 8.76
C LEU A 102 -2.91 -13.42 8.45
N PHE A 103 -3.96 -14.24 8.36
CA PHE A 103 -5.33 -13.76 8.11
C PHE A 103 -5.86 -12.89 9.25
N GLU A 104 -5.56 -13.22 10.52
CA GLU A 104 -5.94 -12.39 11.67
C GLU A 104 -5.38 -10.97 11.52
N THR A 105 -4.11 -10.83 11.14
CA THR A 105 -3.50 -9.53 10.93
C THR A 105 -4.01 -8.84 9.67
N ASN A 106 -3.92 -9.51 8.51
CA ASN A 106 -4.08 -8.88 7.20
C ASN A 106 -5.53 -8.65 6.81
N PHE A 107 -6.44 -9.53 7.22
CA PHE A 107 -7.86 -9.46 6.88
C PHE A 107 -8.71 -9.00 8.06
N TRP A 108 -8.68 -9.73 9.19
CA TRP A 108 -9.51 -9.37 10.34
C TRP A 108 -9.12 -8.02 10.93
N GLY A 109 -7.81 -7.69 10.93
CA GLY A 109 -7.35 -6.36 11.33
C GLY A 109 -7.94 -5.24 10.50
N VAL A 110 -8.09 -5.45 9.18
CA VAL A 110 -8.76 -4.48 8.28
C VAL A 110 -10.27 -4.46 8.55
N VAL A 111 -10.90 -5.60 8.77
CA VAL A 111 -12.35 -5.68 9.10
C VAL A 111 -12.64 -4.92 10.40
N TYR A 112 -11.92 -5.23 11.48
CA TYR A 112 -12.12 -4.57 12.76
C TYR A 112 -11.87 -3.06 12.68
N GLY A 113 -10.74 -2.66 12.07
CA GLY A 113 -10.40 -1.25 11.89
C GLY A 113 -11.44 -0.49 11.09
N SER A 114 -11.91 -1.07 10.00
CA SER A 114 -12.92 -0.46 9.13
C SER A 114 -14.28 -0.30 9.85
N LEU A 115 -14.79 -1.37 10.46
CA LEU A 115 -16.10 -1.34 11.12
C LEU A 115 -16.11 -0.42 12.34
N ILE A 116 -14.99 -0.33 13.07
CA ILE A 116 -14.86 0.57 14.23
C ILE A 116 -14.74 2.02 13.74
N ALA A 117 -13.93 2.29 12.72
CA ALA A 117 -13.73 3.62 12.17
C ALA A 117 -15.01 4.22 11.58
N VAL A 118 -15.77 3.42 10.83
CA VAL A 118 -17.01 3.85 10.19
C VAL A 118 -18.02 4.40 11.19
N ARG A 119 -18.06 3.89 12.42
CA ARG A 119 -19.00 4.40 13.48
C ARG A 119 -18.76 5.89 13.78
N THR A 120 -17.51 6.33 13.79
CA THR A 120 -17.14 7.75 14.00
C THR A 120 -17.26 8.53 12.70
N LEU A 121 -16.75 7.98 11.60
CA LEU A 121 -16.73 8.67 10.31
C LEU A 121 -18.13 8.93 9.74
N ARG A 122 -19.12 8.08 10.02
CA ARG A 122 -20.52 8.32 9.63
C ARG A 122 -21.11 9.60 10.22
N ILE A 123 -20.61 10.05 11.38
CA ILE A 123 -21.15 11.22 12.09
C ILE A 123 -20.58 12.52 11.52
N HIS A 124 -19.27 12.53 11.25
CA HIS A 124 -18.53 13.75 10.92
C HIS A 124 -18.03 13.79 9.48
N GLY A 125 -18.17 12.71 8.75
CA GLY A 125 -17.51 12.51 7.47
C GLY A 125 -16.06 12.12 7.63
N GLY A 126 -15.43 11.71 6.53
CA GLY A 126 -14.00 11.43 6.50
C GLY A 126 -13.61 10.27 5.59
N ALA A 127 -12.36 9.83 5.73
CA ALA A 127 -11.75 8.85 4.85
C ALA A 127 -11.34 7.56 5.59
N LEU A 128 -11.79 6.43 5.07
CA LEU A 128 -11.32 5.08 5.42
C LEU A 128 -10.40 4.59 4.31
N ILE A 129 -9.15 4.29 4.63
CA ILE A 129 -8.13 3.89 3.66
C ILE A 129 -7.61 2.51 4.02
N ASN A 130 -7.83 1.55 3.12
CA ASN A 130 -7.34 0.18 3.26
C ASN A 130 -6.13 -0.04 2.34
N ILE A 131 -5.01 -0.51 2.91
CA ILE A 131 -3.84 -0.87 2.11
C ILE A 131 -3.99 -2.33 1.64
N GLY A 132 -4.35 -2.45 0.37
CA GLY A 132 -4.38 -3.70 -0.35
C GLY A 132 -3.00 -4.08 -0.89
N SER A 133 -2.98 -4.58 -2.12
CA SER A 133 -1.79 -4.92 -2.89
C SER A 133 -2.19 -5.07 -4.37
N THR A 134 -1.24 -5.01 -5.29
CA THR A 134 -1.46 -5.55 -6.65
C THR A 134 -1.92 -7.02 -6.57
N LEU A 135 -1.49 -7.74 -5.54
CA LEU A 135 -1.86 -9.12 -5.25
C LEU A 135 -3.28 -9.30 -4.70
N SER A 136 -4.07 -8.22 -4.60
CA SER A 136 -5.51 -8.25 -4.36
C SER A 136 -6.32 -8.60 -5.62
N ASP A 137 -5.72 -8.48 -6.79
CA ASP A 137 -6.38 -8.72 -8.08
C ASP A 137 -5.87 -10.00 -8.76
N ARG A 138 -4.61 -10.36 -8.56
CA ARG A 138 -4.02 -11.56 -9.13
C ARG A 138 -2.93 -12.12 -8.20
N ALA A 139 -3.05 -13.42 -7.88
CA ALA A 139 -2.08 -14.12 -7.05
C ALA A 139 -0.77 -14.44 -7.79
N ILE A 140 0.28 -14.59 -7.00
CA ILE A 140 1.60 -15.09 -7.42
C ILE A 140 1.98 -16.34 -6.63
N PRO A 141 2.86 -17.20 -7.14
CA PRO A 141 3.36 -18.34 -6.37
C PRO A 141 4.21 -17.87 -5.16
N LEU A 142 4.43 -18.76 -4.23
CA LEU A 142 5.24 -18.59 -3.00
C LEU A 142 4.71 -17.55 -2.00
N GLN A 143 3.64 -16.81 -2.32
CA GLN A 143 2.91 -15.91 -1.43
C GLN A 143 1.40 -16.19 -1.46
N GLY A 144 0.99 -17.43 -1.68
CA GLY A 144 -0.41 -17.80 -1.92
C GLY A 144 -1.35 -17.36 -0.81
N ILE A 145 -1.01 -17.56 0.46
CA ILE A 145 -1.86 -17.17 1.59
C ILE A 145 -1.92 -15.65 1.78
N TYR A 146 -0.81 -14.94 1.53
CA TYR A 146 -0.82 -13.48 1.51
C TYR A 146 -1.73 -12.95 0.40
N CYS A 147 -1.62 -13.49 -0.81
CA CYS A 147 -2.51 -13.13 -1.93
C CYS A 147 -3.98 -13.36 -1.57
N ALA A 148 -4.31 -14.49 -0.97
CA ALA A 148 -5.68 -14.80 -0.54
C ALA A 148 -6.20 -13.76 0.47
N SER A 149 -5.38 -13.37 1.46
CA SER A 149 -5.75 -12.34 2.43
C SER A 149 -6.01 -10.98 1.77
N LYS A 150 -5.19 -10.60 0.77
CA LYS A 150 -5.36 -9.31 0.06
C LYS A 150 -6.54 -9.32 -0.93
N HIS A 151 -6.90 -10.48 -1.52
CA HIS A 151 -8.17 -10.64 -2.25
C HIS A 151 -9.37 -10.48 -1.31
N ALA A 152 -9.32 -11.08 -0.11
CA ALA A 152 -10.37 -10.93 0.90
C ALA A 152 -10.54 -9.45 1.33
N VAL A 153 -9.44 -8.73 1.57
CA VAL A 153 -9.48 -7.27 1.85
C VAL A 153 -10.16 -6.50 0.74
N LYS A 154 -9.87 -6.82 -0.54
CA LYS A 154 -10.52 -6.15 -1.67
C LYS A 154 -12.03 -6.41 -1.67
N GLY A 155 -12.45 -7.68 -1.57
CA GLY A 155 -13.87 -8.05 -1.56
C GLY A 155 -14.64 -7.38 -0.43
N PHE A 156 -14.07 -7.38 0.78
CA PHE A 156 -14.62 -6.68 1.94
C PHE A 156 -14.74 -5.17 1.72
N THR A 157 -13.68 -4.54 1.20
CA THR A 157 -13.66 -3.10 0.95
C THR A 157 -14.68 -2.68 -0.09
N ASP A 158 -14.85 -3.48 -1.17
CA ASP A 158 -15.84 -3.22 -2.21
C ASP A 158 -17.27 -3.30 -1.65
N ALA A 159 -17.58 -4.31 -0.82
CA ALA A 159 -18.89 -4.48 -0.19
C ALA A 159 -19.18 -3.32 0.78
N LEU A 160 -18.26 -3.04 1.71
CA LEU A 160 -18.43 -1.98 2.69
C LEU A 160 -18.65 -0.61 2.04
N ARG A 161 -17.92 -0.32 0.97
CA ARG A 161 -18.08 0.94 0.21
C ARG A 161 -19.48 1.05 -0.35
N THR A 162 -19.98 -0.01 -1.00
CA THR A 162 -21.32 -0.03 -1.60
C THR A 162 -22.43 0.13 -0.55
N GLU A 163 -22.26 -0.50 0.61
CA GLU A 163 -23.21 -0.36 1.74
C GLU A 163 -23.23 1.09 2.27
N LEU A 164 -22.05 1.72 2.42
CA LEU A 164 -21.96 3.10 2.88
C LEU A 164 -22.50 4.10 1.87
N GLU A 165 -22.29 3.87 0.57
CA GLU A 165 -22.86 4.67 -0.51
C GLU A 165 -24.40 4.51 -0.55
N ALA A 166 -24.93 3.30 -0.35
CA ALA A 166 -26.39 3.06 -0.30
C ALA A 166 -27.08 3.75 0.89
N ASP A 167 -26.35 3.97 1.97
CA ASP A 167 -26.81 4.68 3.17
C ASP A 167 -26.56 6.20 3.11
N ASP A 168 -26.08 6.75 1.99
CA ASP A 168 -25.65 8.15 1.84
C ASP A 168 -24.67 8.60 2.95
N ALA A 169 -23.84 7.67 3.46
CA ALA A 169 -22.91 7.96 4.52
C ALA A 169 -21.77 8.87 4.00
N PRO A 170 -21.37 9.95 4.73
CA PRO A 170 -20.33 10.88 4.29
C PRO A 170 -18.92 10.30 4.47
N VAL A 171 -18.70 9.04 4.11
CA VAL A 171 -17.45 8.31 4.30
C VAL A 171 -16.88 7.91 2.95
N SER A 172 -15.70 8.43 2.62
CA SER A 172 -14.96 7.93 1.46
C SER A 172 -14.19 6.65 1.83
N VAL A 173 -14.29 5.60 1.00
CA VAL A 173 -13.58 4.34 1.22
C VAL A 173 -12.61 4.09 0.07
N SER A 174 -11.32 4.16 0.35
CA SER A 174 -10.25 3.95 -0.64
C SER A 174 -9.54 2.62 -0.44
N LEU A 175 -9.28 1.92 -1.56
CA LEU A 175 -8.38 0.76 -1.60
C LEU A 175 -7.12 1.14 -2.37
N ILE A 176 -5.98 1.22 -1.67
CA ILE A 176 -4.69 1.47 -2.30
C ILE A 176 -4.02 0.13 -2.59
N LYS A 177 -3.58 -0.08 -3.83
CA LYS A 177 -2.98 -1.33 -4.33
C LYS A 177 -1.53 -1.09 -4.78
N PRO A 178 -0.55 -1.14 -3.84
CA PRO A 178 0.86 -0.99 -4.17
C PRO A 178 1.40 -2.16 -5.02
N ALA A 179 2.38 -1.86 -5.89
CA ALA A 179 3.30 -2.83 -6.46
C ALA A 179 4.31 -3.30 -5.40
N ALA A 180 5.50 -3.78 -5.80
CA ALA A 180 6.62 -3.99 -4.89
C ALA A 180 7.10 -2.64 -4.36
N ILE A 181 7.19 -2.51 -3.04
CA ILE A 181 7.61 -1.28 -2.35
C ILE A 181 8.86 -1.56 -1.53
N ASP A 182 9.83 -0.66 -1.61
CA ASP A 182 11.08 -0.69 -0.85
C ASP A 182 10.81 -0.44 0.64
N THR A 183 10.50 -1.49 1.36
CA THR A 183 10.22 -1.50 2.80
C THR A 183 10.82 -2.75 3.43
N PRO A 184 10.98 -2.82 4.76
CA PRO A 184 11.44 -4.04 5.44
C PRO A 184 10.46 -5.22 5.35
N TYR A 185 9.70 -5.32 4.27
CA TYR A 185 8.63 -6.30 4.08
C TYR A 185 9.15 -7.73 4.05
N LYS A 186 10.24 -7.98 3.30
CA LYS A 186 10.82 -9.31 3.19
C LYS A 186 11.56 -9.72 4.47
N GLU A 187 12.21 -8.77 5.14
CA GLU A 187 12.92 -8.99 6.40
C GLU A 187 11.95 -9.33 7.54
N HIS A 188 10.74 -8.77 7.49
CA HIS A 188 9.68 -9.01 8.47
C HIS A 188 8.82 -10.24 8.14
N ALA A 189 8.95 -10.80 6.94
CA ALA A 189 8.17 -11.96 6.53
C ALA A 189 8.71 -13.25 7.16
N ARG A 190 7.80 -14.18 7.49
CA ARG A 190 8.19 -15.55 7.79
C ARG A 190 8.55 -16.27 6.51
N ASN A 191 9.70 -16.94 6.48
CA ASN A 191 10.25 -17.58 5.31
C ASN A 191 10.31 -19.10 5.47
N TYR A 192 9.63 -19.82 4.59
CA TYR A 192 9.65 -21.29 4.45
C TYR A 192 10.43 -21.74 3.22
N LEU A 193 11.12 -20.81 2.53
CA LEU A 193 12.00 -21.15 1.42
C LEU A 193 13.38 -21.53 1.95
N ASP A 194 14.12 -22.29 1.16
CA ASP A 194 15.54 -22.63 1.40
C ASP A 194 16.51 -21.48 1.04
N VAL A 195 15.98 -20.41 0.49
CA VAL A 195 16.71 -19.19 0.07
C VAL A 195 16.02 -17.93 0.59
N GLU A 196 16.76 -16.82 0.62
CA GLU A 196 16.17 -15.52 0.91
C GLU A 196 15.12 -15.14 -0.15
N PRO A 197 13.96 -14.58 0.27
CA PRO A 197 12.97 -14.11 -0.67
C PRO A 197 13.42 -12.80 -1.33
N GLU A 198 13.06 -12.63 -2.60
CA GLU A 198 13.30 -11.39 -3.35
C GLU A 198 12.00 -10.91 -4.00
N ASN A 199 11.81 -9.59 -4.05
CA ASN A 199 10.71 -9.01 -4.82
C ASN A 199 11.25 -8.56 -6.18
N PRO A 200 10.75 -9.12 -7.29
CA PRO A 200 11.22 -8.73 -8.61
C PRO A 200 10.85 -7.28 -8.93
N PRO A 201 11.71 -6.58 -9.69
CA PRO A 201 11.46 -5.21 -10.12
C PRO A 201 10.21 -5.10 -11.03
N PRO A 202 9.61 -3.91 -11.14
CA PRO A 202 10.05 -2.64 -10.57
C PRO A 202 9.63 -2.44 -9.10
N VAL A 203 10.54 -1.87 -8.29
CA VAL A 203 10.32 -1.53 -6.88
C VAL A 203 10.15 -0.02 -6.73
N TYR A 204 9.16 0.40 -5.96
CA TYR A 204 8.85 1.81 -5.73
C TYR A 204 9.12 2.22 -4.29
N ALA A 205 9.39 3.50 -4.10
CA ALA A 205 9.60 4.11 -2.80
C ALA A 205 8.31 4.11 -1.94
N PRO A 206 8.39 3.91 -0.62
CA PRO A 206 7.22 3.96 0.26
C PRO A 206 6.57 5.36 0.29
N GLU A 207 7.30 6.41 -0.03
CA GLU A 207 6.78 7.77 -0.18
C GLU A 207 5.70 7.87 -1.25
N ALA A 208 5.80 7.11 -2.34
CA ALA A 208 4.77 7.09 -3.38
C ALA A 208 3.43 6.54 -2.87
N VAL A 209 3.47 5.58 -1.93
CA VAL A 209 2.26 5.07 -1.26
C VAL A 209 1.75 6.08 -0.24
N ALA A 210 2.63 6.65 0.58
CA ALA A 210 2.27 7.65 1.58
C ALA A 210 1.64 8.90 0.96
N GLU A 211 2.19 9.42 -0.16
CA GLU A 211 1.58 10.50 -0.95
C GLU A 211 0.15 10.13 -1.39
N THR A 212 -0.04 8.88 -1.83
CA THR A 212 -1.35 8.38 -2.25
C THR A 212 -2.33 8.29 -1.07
N VAL A 213 -1.87 7.81 0.10
CA VAL A 213 -2.68 7.79 1.34
C VAL A 213 -3.14 9.20 1.70
N LEU A 214 -2.22 10.17 1.73
CA LEU A 214 -2.54 11.56 2.08
C LEU A 214 -3.46 12.21 1.05
N TYR A 215 -3.30 11.90 -0.23
CA TYR A 215 -4.23 12.35 -1.26
C TYR A 215 -5.64 11.77 -1.06
N CYS A 216 -5.76 10.47 -0.79
CA CYS A 216 -7.05 9.81 -0.53
C CYS A 216 -7.70 10.26 0.80
N ALA A 217 -6.92 10.77 1.75
CA ALA A 217 -7.45 11.35 2.99
C ALA A 217 -8.21 12.66 2.73
N GLU A 218 -7.80 13.42 1.70
CA GLU A 218 -8.35 14.72 1.35
C GLU A 218 -9.34 14.65 0.16
N ASN A 219 -9.25 13.58 -0.66
CA ASN A 219 -10.01 13.44 -1.90
C ASN A 219 -10.68 12.06 -1.98
N PRO A 220 -11.98 11.98 -2.27
CA PRO A 220 -12.65 10.70 -2.47
C PRO A 220 -12.10 9.98 -3.71
N VAL A 221 -11.41 8.87 -3.50
CA VAL A 221 -10.90 8.01 -4.57
C VAL A 221 -11.22 6.56 -4.25
N ARG A 222 -11.80 5.84 -5.21
CA ARG A 222 -12.22 4.45 -5.02
C ARG A 222 -11.03 3.49 -4.91
N ASP A 223 -10.23 3.38 -5.98
CA ASP A 223 -9.12 2.44 -6.11
C ASP A 223 -7.91 3.12 -6.72
N VAL A 224 -6.73 2.94 -6.11
CA VAL A 224 -5.48 3.48 -6.64
C VAL A 224 -4.42 2.41 -6.72
N PHE A 225 -3.83 2.22 -7.90
CA PHE A 225 -2.62 1.44 -8.05
C PHE A 225 -1.40 2.35 -7.86
N VAL A 226 -0.48 1.94 -6.98
CA VAL A 226 0.80 2.61 -6.84
C VAL A 226 1.87 1.85 -7.62
N GLY A 227 2.31 2.47 -8.72
CA GLY A 227 3.19 1.86 -9.71
C GLY A 227 2.44 1.35 -10.94
N ALA A 228 2.96 1.64 -12.14
CA ALA A 228 2.39 1.16 -13.40
C ALA A 228 2.38 -0.38 -13.50
N ALA A 229 3.40 -1.03 -12.92
CA ALA A 229 3.49 -2.49 -12.87
C ALA A 229 2.31 -3.11 -12.11
N ALA A 230 1.83 -2.48 -11.02
CA ALA A 230 0.66 -2.96 -10.29
C ALA A 230 -0.58 -3.02 -11.18
N LYS A 231 -0.81 -1.98 -11.98
CA LYS A 231 -1.94 -1.94 -12.93
C LYS A 231 -1.77 -2.96 -14.05
N ALA A 232 -0.57 -3.06 -14.63
CA ALA A 232 -0.28 -4.03 -15.69
C ALA A 232 -0.50 -5.47 -15.22
N HIS A 233 -0.02 -5.81 -14.02
CA HIS A 233 -0.22 -7.13 -13.40
C HIS A 233 -1.71 -7.47 -13.23
N SER A 234 -2.50 -6.54 -12.70
CA SER A 234 -3.94 -6.71 -12.51
C SER A 234 -4.66 -6.94 -13.85
N VAL A 235 -4.35 -6.13 -14.89
CA VAL A 235 -4.95 -6.23 -16.20
C VAL A 235 -4.56 -7.54 -16.90
N ALA A 236 -3.27 -7.88 -16.93
CA ALA A 236 -2.77 -9.10 -17.54
C ALA A 236 -3.38 -10.35 -16.89
N GLY A 237 -3.44 -10.39 -15.55
CA GLY A 237 -4.05 -11.49 -14.82
C GLY A 237 -5.54 -11.68 -15.09
N LYS A 238 -6.27 -10.60 -15.45
CA LYS A 238 -7.69 -10.64 -15.77
C LYS A 238 -7.97 -11.09 -17.21
N PHE A 239 -7.23 -10.55 -18.19
CA PHE A 239 -7.54 -10.75 -19.60
C PHE A 239 -6.76 -11.89 -20.26
N ALA A 240 -5.61 -12.27 -19.71
CA ALA A 240 -4.77 -13.36 -20.24
C ALA A 240 -4.32 -14.31 -19.12
N PRO A 241 -5.23 -14.94 -18.33
CA PRO A 241 -4.87 -15.67 -17.12
C PRO A 241 -3.93 -16.84 -17.37
N ARG A 242 -4.13 -17.62 -18.43
CA ARG A 242 -3.27 -18.79 -18.75
C ARG A 242 -1.86 -18.37 -19.17
N ILE A 243 -1.73 -17.30 -19.94
CA ILE A 243 -0.41 -16.75 -20.34
C ILE A 243 0.30 -16.23 -19.09
N PHE A 244 -0.44 -15.53 -18.23
CA PHE A 244 0.07 -15.02 -16.97
C PHE A 244 0.54 -16.17 -16.05
N ASP A 245 -0.25 -17.24 -15.91
CA ASP A 245 0.15 -18.41 -15.11
C ASP A 245 1.45 -19.02 -15.63
N LYS A 246 1.63 -19.13 -16.96
CA LYS A 246 2.86 -19.67 -17.55
C LYS A 246 4.08 -18.77 -17.28
N ILE A 247 3.91 -17.45 -17.32
CA ILE A 247 4.97 -16.49 -16.92
C ILE A 247 5.30 -16.66 -15.44
N MET A 248 4.31 -16.78 -14.57
CA MET A 248 4.53 -16.98 -13.13
C MET A 248 5.27 -18.29 -12.85
N GLU A 249 4.88 -19.39 -13.53
CA GLU A 249 5.53 -20.69 -13.41
C GLU A 249 6.99 -20.67 -13.87
N THR A 250 7.26 -20.08 -15.03
CA THR A 250 8.58 -20.18 -15.68
C THR A 250 9.58 -19.12 -15.25
N THR A 251 9.10 -17.94 -14.86
CA THR A 251 9.96 -16.78 -14.61
C THR A 251 9.89 -16.34 -13.15
N PHE A 252 8.66 -16.14 -12.63
CA PHE A 252 8.48 -15.51 -11.33
C PHE A 252 8.93 -16.41 -10.17
N MET A 253 8.70 -17.73 -10.26
CA MET A 253 9.18 -18.70 -9.28
C MET A 253 10.70 -18.60 -9.04
N GLY A 254 11.47 -18.37 -10.10
CA GLY A 254 12.92 -18.19 -10.02
C GLY A 254 13.32 -16.81 -9.49
N GLN A 255 12.62 -15.75 -9.91
CA GLN A 255 12.93 -14.37 -9.51
C GLN A 255 12.58 -14.06 -8.05
N THR A 256 11.60 -14.76 -7.48
CA THR A 256 11.24 -14.59 -6.07
C THR A 256 12.23 -15.25 -5.12
N ARG A 257 13.13 -16.07 -5.64
CA ARG A 257 14.18 -16.77 -4.90
C ARG A 257 15.51 -16.08 -5.18
N SER A 258 16.12 -15.51 -4.15
CA SER A 258 17.49 -14.99 -4.27
C SER A 258 18.50 -16.14 -4.49
N GLY A 259 19.74 -15.81 -4.83
CA GLY A 259 20.83 -16.76 -4.84
C GLY A 259 21.43 -17.05 -3.46
N GLU A 260 20.96 -16.34 -2.42
CA GLU A 260 21.48 -16.43 -1.06
C GLU A 260 20.73 -17.49 -0.27
N PRO A 261 21.41 -18.37 0.50
CA PRO A 261 20.75 -19.32 1.41
C PRO A 261 19.88 -18.58 2.44
N ALA A 262 18.76 -19.20 2.82
CA ALA A 262 17.90 -18.67 3.87
C ALA A 262 18.68 -18.45 5.17
N GLN A 263 18.51 -17.26 5.74
CA GLN A 263 19.05 -16.90 7.05
C GLN A 263 17.95 -17.01 8.12
N PRO A 264 18.30 -17.23 9.40
CA PRO A 264 17.31 -17.11 10.47
C PRO A 264 16.69 -15.70 10.44
N HIS A 265 15.39 -15.61 10.20
CA HIS A 265 14.65 -14.34 10.16
C HIS A 265 14.41 -13.84 11.59
N VAL A 266 15.44 -13.22 12.20
CA VAL A 266 15.39 -12.66 13.55
C VAL A 266 14.38 -11.52 13.66
N LEU A 267 14.07 -10.87 12.56
CA LEU A 267 13.16 -9.72 12.48
C LEU A 267 11.75 -10.09 12.00
N GLU A 268 11.47 -11.39 11.78
CA GLU A 268 10.14 -11.82 11.36
C GLU A 268 9.07 -11.38 12.37
N ASN A 269 7.92 -10.96 11.89
CA ASN A 269 6.93 -10.30 12.72
C ASN A 269 5.53 -10.96 12.68
N LEU A 270 5.45 -12.24 12.33
CA LEU A 270 4.18 -12.94 12.24
C LEU A 270 3.47 -12.99 13.61
N TYR A 271 4.18 -13.36 14.67
CA TYR A 271 3.66 -13.45 16.03
C TYR A 271 4.10 -12.27 16.89
N GLU A 272 5.41 -12.01 16.98
CA GLU A 272 5.97 -10.99 17.85
C GLU A 272 6.71 -9.89 17.06
N PRO A 273 6.68 -8.65 17.53
CA PRO A 273 7.42 -7.56 16.90
C PRO A 273 8.87 -7.53 17.37
N HIS A 274 9.81 -7.83 16.50
CA HIS A 274 11.24 -7.86 16.85
C HIS A 274 12.04 -6.61 16.42
N ASP A 275 11.49 -5.78 15.50
CA ASP A 275 12.20 -4.61 14.98
C ASP A 275 11.73 -3.30 15.64
N ASN A 276 12.67 -2.57 16.26
CA ASN A 276 12.43 -1.26 16.89
C ASN A 276 13.20 -0.11 16.22
N ARG A 277 13.78 -0.33 15.03
CA ARG A 277 14.70 0.60 14.37
C ARG A 277 14.02 1.75 13.63
N LEU A 278 12.70 1.77 13.49
CA LEU A 278 11.97 2.75 12.69
C LEU A 278 12.49 2.81 11.23
N GLN A 279 12.55 1.66 10.59
CA GLN A 279 13.11 1.52 9.25
C GLN A 279 12.04 1.79 8.18
N GLU A 280 12.29 2.77 7.31
CA GLU A 280 11.40 3.13 6.20
C GLU A 280 11.62 2.24 4.98
N ARG A 281 12.89 1.98 4.65
CA ARG A 281 13.35 1.27 3.46
C ARG A 281 13.84 -0.13 3.79
N GLY A 282 13.71 -1.04 2.83
CA GLY A 282 14.25 -2.39 2.91
C GLY A 282 15.67 -2.49 2.36
N THR A 283 16.13 -3.74 2.19
CA THR A 283 17.43 -4.08 1.59
C THR A 283 17.22 -4.68 0.21
N TYR A 284 16.90 -3.84 -0.81
CA TYR A 284 16.70 -4.29 -2.18
C TYR A 284 17.98 -4.10 -3.02
N GLY A 285 18.34 -5.12 -3.79
CA GLY A 285 19.48 -5.06 -4.72
C GLY A 285 19.19 -4.35 -6.05
N TRP A 286 17.95 -3.89 -6.25
CA TRP A 286 17.48 -3.28 -7.50
C TRP A 286 17.29 -1.77 -7.37
N PRO A 287 17.36 -1.01 -8.48
CA PRO A 287 17.02 0.40 -8.48
C PRO A 287 15.57 0.63 -8.02
N VAL A 288 15.39 1.58 -7.10
CA VAL A 288 14.08 1.98 -6.56
C VAL A 288 13.58 3.20 -7.32
N PHE A 289 12.34 3.15 -7.80
CA PHE A 289 11.67 4.30 -8.39
C PHE A 289 11.10 5.20 -7.30
N GLU A 290 11.66 6.36 -7.10
CA GLU A 290 11.23 7.33 -6.09
C GLU A 290 9.80 7.86 -6.36
N HIS A 291 9.38 7.89 -7.61
CA HIS A 291 8.08 8.37 -8.02
C HIS A 291 7.42 7.46 -9.05
N SER A 292 6.10 7.44 -9.07
CA SER A 292 5.32 6.80 -10.13
C SER A 292 4.54 7.85 -10.93
N LEU A 293 4.98 8.12 -12.15
CA LEU A 293 4.24 9.01 -13.06
C LEU A 293 2.81 8.50 -13.31
N TYR A 294 2.65 7.18 -13.44
CA TYR A 294 1.33 6.56 -13.58
C TYR A 294 0.42 6.90 -12.38
N THR A 295 0.92 6.74 -11.16
CA THR A 295 0.16 7.03 -9.94
C THR A 295 -0.21 8.51 -9.88
N LYS A 296 0.74 9.42 -10.11
CA LYS A 296 0.48 10.87 -10.15
C LYS A 296 -0.58 11.22 -11.21
N ALA A 297 -0.48 10.64 -12.40
CA ALA A 297 -1.45 10.84 -13.47
C ALA A 297 -2.86 10.33 -13.09
N SER A 298 -2.95 9.19 -12.42
CA SER A 298 -4.23 8.60 -12.01
C SER A 298 -4.91 9.38 -10.87
N LEU A 299 -4.15 10.02 -10.00
CA LEU A 299 -4.66 10.87 -8.92
C LEU A 299 -5.14 12.24 -9.42
N HIS A 300 -4.61 12.72 -10.55
CA HIS A 300 -4.94 14.04 -11.12
C HIS A 300 -5.47 13.92 -12.56
N PRO A 301 -6.62 13.25 -12.78
CA PRO A 301 -7.12 12.94 -14.13
C PRO A 301 -7.38 14.19 -14.99
N ALA A 302 -7.87 15.28 -14.40
CA ALA A 302 -8.11 16.52 -15.14
C ALA A 302 -6.82 17.14 -15.67
N ILE A 303 -5.77 17.20 -14.84
CA ILE A 303 -4.45 17.71 -15.25
C ILE A 303 -3.84 16.80 -16.31
N THR A 304 -3.92 15.49 -16.11
CA THR A 304 -3.40 14.47 -17.04
C THR A 304 -4.06 14.59 -18.41
N THR A 305 -5.40 14.74 -18.44
CA THR A 305 -6.15 14.93 -19.69
C THR A 305 -5.74 16.24 -20.38
N ALA A 306 -5.62 17.35 -19.64
CA ALA A 306 -5.20 18.62 -20.19
C ALA A 306 -3.79 18.57 -20.82
N VAL A 307 -2.83 17.93 -20.11
CA VAL A 307 -1.46 17.74 -20.62
C VAL A 307 -1.44 16.83 -21.86
N ALA A 308 -2.17 15.71 -21.84
CA ALA A 308 -2.25 14.79 -22.95
C ALA A 308 -2.87 15.45 -24.21
N THR A 309 -3.94 16.23 -24.01
CA THR A 309 -4.59 16.99 -25.09
C THR A 309 -3.65 18.05 -25.66
N GLY A 310 -2.99 18.83 -24.80
CA GLY A 310 -2.00 19.82 -25.23
C GLY A 310 -0.84 19.20 -26.02
N ALA A 311 -0.30 18.07 -25.56
CA ALA A 311 0.74 17.34 -26.28
C ALA A 311 0.26 16.84 -27.65
N ALA A 312 -0.96 16.28 -27.74
CA ALA A 312 -1.55 15.80 -28.99
C ALA A 312 -1.73 16.96 -29.99
N LEU A 313 -2.22 18.12 -29.53
CA LEU A 313 -2.37 19.31 -30.37
C LEU A 313 -1.01 19.86 -30.85
N ALA A 314 0.01 19.84 -29.98
CA ALA A 314 1.37 20.25 -30.36
C ALA A 314 1.96 19.33 -31.45
N VAL A 315 1.81 18.00 -31.28
CA VAL A 315 2.24 17.02 -32.30
C VAL A 315 1.49 17.22 -33.60
N ALA A 316 0.16 17.39 -33.55
CA ALA A 316 -0.66 17.65 -34.74
C ALA A 316 -0.23 18.95 -35.44
N GLY A 317 0.06 20.02 -34.70
CA GLY A 317 0.57 21.29 -35.23
C GLY A 317 1.94 21.13 -35.91
N LEU A 318 2.85 20.38 -35.27
CA LEU A 318 4.18 20.11 -35.83
C LEU A 318 4.10 19.27 -37.12
N THR A 319 3.28 18.21 -37.12
CA THR A 319 3.07 17.38 -38.35
C THR A 319 2.43 18.18 -39.46
N TYR A 320 1.43 19.01 -39.18
CA TYR A 320 0.80 19.88 -40.13
C TYR A 320 1.79 20.91 -40.72
N SER A 321 2.63 21.53 -39.90
CA SER A 321 3.66 22.48 -40.35
C SER A 321 4.73 21.80 -41.20
N TRP A 322 5.08 20.55 -40.87
CA TRP A 322 6.03 19.75 -41.67
C TRP A 322 5.50 19.39 -43.03
N LEU A 323 4.22 18.97 -43.11
CA LEU A 323 3.55 18.64 -44.39
C LEU A 323 3.36 19.85 -45.30
N ARG A 324 3.31 21.08 -44.77
CA ARG A 324 3.18 22.33 -45.53
C ARG A 324 4.51 22.96 -45.95
N ARG A 325 5.65 22.38 -45.63
CA ARG A 325 6.94 22.90 -46.11
C ARG A 325 7.01 22.70 -47.64
N PRO A 326 7.17 23.78 -48.43
CA PRO A 326 7.30 23.67 -49.87
C PRO A 326 8.55 22.86 -50.18
N SER A 327 8.43 21.90 -51.10
CA SER A 327 9.59 21.18 -51.65
C SER A 327 10.48 22.19 -52.33
N THR A 328 11.64 22.48 -51.78
CA THR A 328 12.71 23.19 -52.46
C THR A 328 13.12 22.33 -53.67
N SER A 329 12.62 22.66 -54.83
CA SER A 329 13.10 22.13 -56.10
C SER A 329 14.56 22.55 -56.22
N ILE A 330 15.48 21.58 -56.16
CA ILE A 330 16.87 21.79 -56.53
C ILE A 330 16.86 21.92 -58.07
N GLU A 331 16.87 23.16 -58.55
CA GLU A 331 17.23 23.44 -59.95
C GLU A 331 18.71 22.97 -60.17
N LYS A 332 18.87 21.92 -60.92
CA LYS A 332 20.17 21.51 -61.44
C LYS A 332 20.52 22.45 -62.61
N HIS A 333 21.51 23.28 -62.41
CA HIS A 333 22.31 23.88 -63.50
C HIS A 333 23.49 23.01 -63.80
#